data_34c7fc76312c7c8da6aa58a0f52098bd
#
_entry.id   34c7fc76312c7c8da6aa58a0f52098bd
#
_cell.length_a   1.000
_cell.length_b   1.000
_cell.length_c   1.000
_cell.angle_alpha   90.00
_cell.angle_beta   90.00
_cell.angle_gamma   90.00
#
_symmetry.space_group_name_H-M   'P 1'
#
loop_
_entity.id
_entity.type
_entity.pdbx_description
1 polymer ?
#
loop_
_entity_poly.entity_id
_entity_poly.type
_entity_poly.pdbx_seq_one_letter_code
_entity_poly.pdbx_strand_id
1 'polypeptide(L)'
;VALYGMPYRIDEIMAIADKYGIPVVEDAAEGMGSRFDGQVLGTFGKYGVLSFNGNKMITTSGGGALICRNAEDANEVMWYATQARDAYPYYQHTAIGYNYRMSNVCAGIGRGQMTVLNDHIAHHKHVQKLYEELLKDIPGVHIHKQPEDKRYDANFWLCAATLDADVKIQGQENAYKEVIKTAVGGAAGVIHAVDSATTDCQPNENVEALRVFMLSKKVECRPVWKPMHKQPVYEGAPVYTNGVEEELFKVGFCLPAGPYVTDDDVRYIVECIKEAIVR
;
A
#
# COMPACT_ATOMS: atom_id res chain seq x y z
N VAL A 1 2.14 -4.35 9.24
CA VAL A 1 1.68 -3.98 7.88
C VAL A 1 2.84 -4.11 6.90
N ALA A 2 2.61 -4.75 5.77
CA ALA A 2 3.59 -4.89 4.67
C ALA A 2 3.44 -3.73 3.67
N LEU A 3 3.85 -2.51 4.06
CA LEU A 3 3.71 -1.32 3.22
C LEU A 3 4.45 -1.47 1.89
N TYR A 4 3.78 -1.14 0.79
CA TYR A 4 4.28 -1.19 -0.60
C TYR A 4 4.78 -2.57 -1.02
N GLY A 5 4.43 -3.61 -0.27
CA GLY A 5 4.90 -4.98 -0.50
C GLY A 5 6.22 -5.33 0.15
N MET A 6 6.78 -4.43 0.97
CA MET A 6 8.04 -4.65 1.66
C MET A 6 7.83 -5.54 2.90
N PRO A 7 8.60 -6.62 3.07
CA PRO A 7 8.62 -7.38 4.32
C PRO A 7 9.09 -6.51 5.49
N TYR A 8 8.55 -6.75 6.64
CA TYR A 8 8.92 -6.12 7.91
C TYR A 8 9.71 -7.11 8.78
N ARG A 9 10.29 -6.66 9.90
CA ARG A 9 11.08 -7.48 10.84
C ARG A 9 10.18 -8.45 11.61
N ILE A 10 9.57 -9.37 10.90
CA ILE A 10 8.53 -10.26 11.46
C ILE A 10 9.11 -11.20 12.50
N ASP A 11 10.36 -11.65 12.36
CA ASP A 11 11.06 -12.47 13.33
C ASP A 11 11.19 -11.78 14.70
N GLU A 12 11.62 -10.51 14.72
CA GLU A 12 11.72 -9.72 15.94
C GLU A 12 10.33 -9.47 16.55
N ILE A 13 9.33 -9.16 15.72
CA ILE A 13 7.95 -8.93 16.16
C ILE A 13 7.38 -10.20 16.78
N MET A 14 7.54 -11.36 16.13
CA MET A 14 7.05 -12.63 16.64
C MET A 14 7.75 -13.02 17.95
N ALA A 15 9.08 -12.82 18.05
CA ALA A 15 9.82 -13.10 19.28
C ALA A 15 9.31 -12.26 20.48
N ILE A 16 8.97 -10.98 20.25
CA ILE A 16 8.39 -10.12 21.28
C ILE A 16 6.97 -10.56 21.60
N ALA A 17 6.14 -10.81 20.60
CA ALA A 17 4.75 -11.22 20.77
C ALA A 17 4.64 -12.54 21.56
N ASP A 18 5.44 -13.53 21.21
CA ASP A 18 5.50 -14.83 21.88
C ASP A 18 5.92 -14.69 23.35
N LYS A 19 6.92 -13.84 23.63
CA LYS A 19 7.39 -13.55 24.99
C LYS A 19 6.26 -13.03 25.89
N TYR A 20 5.34 -12.27 25.33
CA TYR A 20 4.24 -11.65 26.09
C TYR A 20 2.89 -12.35 25.87
N GLY A 21 2.83 -13.42 25.10
CA GLY A 21 1.60 -14.14 24.77
C GLY A 21 0.60 -13.30 23.97
N ILE A 22 1.07 -12.36 23.14
CA ILE A 22 0.24 -11.45 22.34
C ILE A 22 0.05 -12.02 20.95
N PRO A 23 -1.19 -12.22 20.46
CA PRO A 23 -1.42 -12.68 19.09
C PRO A 23 -1.05 -11.58 18.07
N VAL A 24 -0.40 -11.97 16.98
CA VAL A 24 -0.06 -11.08 15.87
C VAL A 24 -1.09 -11.24 14.75
N VAL A 25 -1.61 -10.14 14.25
CA VAL A 25 -2.39 -10.06 13.01
C VAL A 25 -1.54 -9.35 11.97
N GLU A 26 -1.25 -10.04 10.87
CA GLU A 26 -0.47 -9.47 9.78
C GLU A 26 -1.39 -8.79 8.76
N ASP A 27 -1.19 -7.51 8.53
CA ASP A 27 -1.76 -6.85 7.36
C ASP A 27 -0.79 -7.02 6.19
N ALA A 28 -1.04 -8.03 5.38
CA ALA A 28 -0.33 -8.34 4.15
C ALA A 28 -1.14 -7.93 2.90
N ALA A 29 -2.04 -6.95 3.04
CA ALA A 29 -2.88 -6.46 1.94
C ALA A 29 -2.08 -5.94 0.73
N GLU A 30 -0.84 -5.54 0.93
CA GLU A 30 0.10 -5.10 -0.10
C GLU A 30 1.25 -6.09 -0.30
N GLY A 31 1.40 -7.03 0.63
CA GLY A 31 2.50 -8.00 0.68
C GLY A 31 2.23 -9.35 0.04
N MET A 32 1.19 -9.47 -0.80
CA MET A 32 0.86 -10.76 -1.41
C MET A 32 2.03 -11.30 -2.25
N GLY A 33 2.51 -12.49 -1.85
CA GLY A 33 3.65 -13.16 -2.49
C GLY A 33 5.03 -12.68 -2.04
N SER A 34 5.12 -11.56 -1.31
CA SER A 34 6.36 -11.17 -0.62
C SER A 34 6.74 -12.19 0.43
N ARG A 35 8.06 -12.33 0.67
CA ARG A 35 8.60 -13.33 1.59
C ARG A 35 9.62 -12.71 2.55
N PHE A 36 9.65 -13.27 3.74
CA PHE A 36 10.74 -13.06 4.68
C PHE A 36 11.31 -14.44 5.04
N ASP A 37 12.62 -14.62 4.85
CA ASP A 37 13.32 -15.90 5.05
C ASP A 37 12.62 -17.09 4.37
N GLY A 38 12.16 -16.88 3.13
CA GLY A 38 11.46 -17.87 2.31
C GLY A 38 9.98 -18.09 2.66
N GLN A 39 9.48 -17.62 3.81
CA GLN A 39 8.09 -17.74 4.20
C GLN A 39 7.26 -16.56 3.69
N VAL A 40 6.07 -16.82 3.17
CA VAL A 40 5.15 -15.80 2.61
C VAL A 40 4.58 -14.94 3.73
N LEU A 41 4.53 -13.61 3.52
CA LEU A 41 3.86 -12.68 4.44
C LEU A 41 2.38 -13.00 4.58
N GLY A 42 1.84 -12.74 5.77
CA GLY A 42 0.47 -13.14 6.15
C GLY A 42 0.39 -14.56 6.71
N THR A 43 1.52 -15.29 6.82
CA THR A 43 1.56 -16.66 7.33
C THR A 43 2.37 -16.84 8.62
N PHE A 44 2.86 -15.76 9.23
CA PHE A 44 3.63 -15.79 10.48
C PHE A 44 2.74 -15.63 11.72
N GLY A 45 1.82 -14.69 11.70
CA GLY A 45 0.93 -14.37 12.81
C GLY A 45 -0.22 -15.36 13.02
N LYS A 46 -1.06 -15.08 13.98
CA LYS A 46 -2.30 -15.85 14.21
C LYS A 46 -3.25 -15.72 13.01
N TYR A 47 -3.34 -14.52 12.45
CA TYR A 47 -4.12 -14.22 11.25
C TYR A 47 -3.29 -13.42 10.27
N GLY A 48 -3.54 -13.61 8.97
CA GLY A 48 -2.97 -12.81 7.90
C GLY A 48 -4.06 -12.29 6.97
N VAL A 49 -4.02 -10.99 6.68
CA VAL A 49 -5.01 -10.31 5.83
C VAL A 49 -4.43 -10.12 4.44
N LEU A 50 -5.15 -10.55 3.42
CA LEU A 50 -4.87 -10.29 2.01
C LEU A 50 -5.97 -9.42 1.41
N SER A 51 -5.61 -8.55 0.47
CA SER A 51 -6.57 -7.71 -0.25
C SER A 51 -6.56 -8.04 -1.75
N PHE A 52 -7.75 -8.08 -2.33
CA PHE A 52 -7.97 -8.25 -3.77
C PHE A 52 -8.72 -7.05 -4.36
N ASN A 53 -8.52 -5.86 -3.76
CA ASN A 53 -9.08 -4.63 -4.31
C ASN A 53 -8.52 -4.35 -5.72
N GLY A 54 -9.17 -3.45 -6.47
CA GLY A 54 -8.88 -3.18 -7.89
C GLY A 54 -7.42 -2.84 -8.21
N ASN A 55 -6.70 -2.26 -7.26
CA ASN A 55 -5.31 -1.80 -7.42
C ASN A 55 -4.25 -2.72 -6.80
N LYS A 56 -4.63 -3.89 -6.27
CA LYS A 56 -3.68 -4.80 -5.62
C LYS A 56 -2.93 -5.67 -6.62
N MET A 57 -1.95 -6.44 -6.15
CA MET A 57 -1.09 -7.31 -6.97
C MET A 57 -1.90 -8.26 -7.87
N ILE A 58 -3.01 -8.76 -7.37
CA ILE A 58 -4.11 -9.39 -8.12
C ILE A 58 -5.43 -8.82 -7.61
N THR A 59 -6.46 -8.86 -8.44
CA THR A 59 -7.76 -8.27 -8.10
C THR A 59 -8.93 -9.21 -8.34
N THR A 60 -9.96 -9.05 -7.52
CA THR A 60 -11.30 -9.59 -7.74
C THR A 60 -12.34 -8.49 -7.83
N SER A 61 -11.93 -7.27 -8.24
CA SER A 61 -12.69 -6.03 -8.18
C SER A 61 -12.83 -5.49 -6.73
N GLY A 62 -13.10 -6.34 -5.79
CA GLY A 62 -13.18 -6.08 -4.36
C GLY A 62 -13.08 -7.38 -3.58
N GLY A 63 -12.91 -7.29 -2.26
CA GLY A 63 -12.77 -8.43 -1.38
C GLY A 63 -11.33 -8.67 -0.93
N GLY A 64 -11.13 -9.76 -0.25
CA GLY A 64 -9.86 -10.17 0.34
C GLY A 64 -9.94 -11.59 0.87
N ALA A 65 -8.91 -12.01 1.58
CA ALA A 65 -8.89 -13.28 2.30
C ALA A 65 -8.27 -13.10 3.68
N LEU A 66 -8.76 -13.89 4.64
CA LEU A 66 -8.13 -14.04 5.94
C LEU A 66 -7.50 -15.43 6.01
N ILE A 67 -6.21 -15.45 6.26
CA ILE A 67 -5.45 -16.68 6.51
C ILE A 67 -5.56 -17.01 8.00
N CYS A 68 -6.03 -18.21 8.31
CA CYS A 68 -6.12 -18.73 9.67
C CYS A 68 -5.16 -19.88 9.87
N ARG A 69 -4.67 -20.08 11.11
CA ARG A 69 -3.73 -21.18 11.46
C ARG A 69 -4.38 -22.55 11.52
N ASN A 70 -5.67 -22.60 11.82
CA ASN A 70 -6.42 -23.85 12.03
C ASN A 70 -7.85 -23.73 11.47
N ALA A 71 -8.51 -24.86 11.35
CA ALA A 71 -9.86 -24.95 10.80
C ALA A 71 -10.92 -24.37 11.76
N GLU A 72 -10.70 -24.41 13.07
CA GLU A 72 -11.63 -23.87 14.06
C GLU A 72 -11.77 -22.36 13.89
N ASP A 73 -10.65 -21.62 13.93
CA ASP A 73 -10.63 -20.18 13.67
C ASP A 73 -11.23 -19.86 12.29
N ALA A 74 -10.90 -20.64 11.25
CA ALA A 74 -11.42 -20.40 9.90
C ALA A 74 -12.96 -20.59 9.82
N ASN A 75 -13.49 -21.57 10.52
CA ASN A 75 -14.93 -21.83 10.58
C ASN A 75 -15.67 -20.73 11.35
N GLU A 76 -15.11 -20.27 12.46
CA GLU A 76 -15.68 -19.17 13.24
C GLU A 76 -15.71 -17.88 12.42
N VAL A 77 -14.60 -17.53 11.76
CA VAL A 77 -14.52 -16.37 10.85
C VAL A 77 -15.56 -16.49 9.73
N MET A 78 -15.68 -17.67 9.12
CA MET A 78 -16.66 -17.91 8.07
C MET A 78 -18.10 -17.74 8.58
N TRP A 79 -18.39 -18.18 9.79
CA TRP A 79 -19.71 -17.99 10.41
C TRP A 79 -20.03 -16.50 10.58
N TYR A 80 -19.11 -15.71 11.13
CA TYR A 80 -19.28 -14.25 11.23
C TYR A 80 -19.40 -13.57 9.85
N ALA A 81 -18.61 -14.00 8.88
CA ALA A 81 -18.64 -13.45 7.51
C ALA A 81 -19.88 -13.85 6.70
N THR A 82 -20.67 -14.79 7.20
CA THR A 82 -21.97 -15.22 6.67
C THR A 82 -23.13 -14.86 7.58
N GLN A 83 -23.08 -13.68 8.16
CA GLN A 83 -24.14 -13.07 8.99
C GLN A 83 -24.30 -13.73 10.36
N ALA A 84 -23.34 -14.51 10.87
CA ALA A 84 -23.44 -15.31 12.10
C ALA A 84 -24.74 -16.16 12.13
N ARG A 85 -25.09 -16.75 10.98
CA ARG A 85 -26.28 -17.57 10.85
C ARG A 85 -26.05 -18.96 11.46
N ASP A 86 -26.95 -19.34 12.39
CA ASP A 86 -26.96 -20.67 13.00
C ASP A 86 -27.42 -21.75 12.01
N ALA A 87 -27.00 -22.99 12.23
CA ALA A 87 -27.27 -24.13 11.35
C ALA A 87 -28.67 -24.71 11.50
N TYR A 88 -29.71 -23.85 11.42
CA TYR A 88 -31.11 -24.26 11.42
C TYR A 88 -31.72 -24.14 10.01
N PRO A 89 -32.82 -24.83 9.70
CA PRO A 89 -33.52 -24.69 8.43
C PRO A 89 -34.20 -23.32 8.25
N TYR A 90 -34.30 -22.54 9.30
CA TYR A 90 -34.79 -21.17 9.34
C TYR A 90 -33.67 -20.20 9.77
N TYR A 91 -33.86 -18.91 9.56
CA TYR A 91 -32.88 -17.93 9.98
C TYR A 91 -32.93 -17.70 11.49
N GLN A 92 -31.82 -18.01 12.14
CA GLN A 92 -31.59 -17.73 13.55
C GLN A 92 -30.15 -17.24 13.72
N HIS A 93 -29.95 -16.30 14.63
CA HIS A 93 -28.68 -15.66 14.89
C HIS A 93 -28.48 -15.55 16.40
N THR A 94 -27.41 -16.12 16.93
CA THR A 94 -27.01 -15.98 18.33
C THR A 94 -25.97 -14.89 18.52
N ALA A 95 -25.44 -14.33 17.44
CA ALA A 95 -24.52 -13.20 17.42
C ALA A 95 -24.79 -12.29 16.23
N ILE A 96 -24.19 -11.10 16.26
CA ILE A 96 -24.21 -10.16 15.13
C ILE A 96 -23.07 -10.49 14.18
N GLY A 97 -23.37 -10.73 12.92
CA GLY A 97 -22.41 -10.91 11.84
C GLY A 97 -22.83 -10.13 10.60
N TYR A 98 -21.96 -10.10 9.60
CA TYR A 98 -22.16 -9.31 8.38
C TYR A 98 -22.03 -10.20 7.14
N ASN A 99 -22.52 -9.71 6.02
CA ASN A 99 -22.32 -10.34 4.72
C ASN A 99 -20.99 -9.92 4.11
N TYR A 100 -19.91 -10.55 4.55
CA TYR A 100 -18.53 -10.26 4.11
C TYR A 100 -17.94 -11.37 3.22
N ARG A 101 -18.69 -12.43 2.97
CA ARG A 101 -18.20 -13.53 2.13
C ARG A 101 -18.11 -13.06 0.67
N MET A 102 -16.95 -13.32 0.05
CA MET A 102 -16.75 -13.07 -1.39
C MET A 102 -17.75 -13.86 -2.23
N SER A 103 -18.31 -13.23 -3.26
CA SER A 103 -19.19 -13.91 -4.21
C SER A 103 -18.42 -14.91 -5.08
N ASN A 104 -19.14 -15.93 -5.62
CA ASN A 104 -18.55 -16.91 -6.53
C ASN A 104 -17.98 -16.27 -7.79
N VAL A 105 -18.58 -15.17 -8.30
CA VAL A 105 -18.08 -14.43 -9.47
C VAL A 105 -16.71 -13.83 -9.16
N CYS A 106 -16.59 -13.09 -8.04
CA CYS A 106 -15.32 -12.52 -7.61
C CYS A 106 -14.28 -13.61 -7.34
N ALA A 107 -14.68 -14.72 -6.69
CA ALA A 107 -13.78 -15.85 -6.43
C ALA A 107 -13.31 -16.51 -7.73
N GLY A 108 -14.16 -16.59 -8.76
CA GLY A 108 -13.80 -17.08 -10.09
C GLY A 108 -12.75 -16.19 -10.78
N ILE A 109 -12.92 -14.86 -10.70
CA ILE A 109 -11.91 -13.90 -11.15
C ILE A 109 -10.58 -14.13 -10.41
N GLY A 110 -10.63 -14.24 -9.09
CA GLY A 110 -9.45 -14.48 -8.26
C GLY A 110 -8.69 -15.75 -8.65
N ARG A 111 -9.39 -16.84 -8.94
CA ARG A 111 -8.77 -18.08 -9.44
C ARG A 111 -8.02 -17.86 -10.75
N GLY A 112 -8.58 -17.09 -11.67
CA GLY A 112 -7.89 -16.70 -12.90
C GLY A 112 -6.67 -15.82 -12.63
N GLN A 113 -6.80 -14.82 -11.77
CA GLN A 113 -5.72 -13.92 -11.38
C GLN A 113 -4.56 -14.64 -10.67
N MET A 114 -4.83 -15.67 -9.87
CA MET A 114 -3.79 -16.47 -9.22
C MET A 114 -2.87 -17.16 -10.21
N THR A 115 -3.31 -17.44 -11.44
CA THR A 115 -2.45 -18.09 -12.47
C THR A 115 -1.36 -17.18 -12.98
N VAL A 116 -1.50 -15.87 -12.85
CA VAL A 116 -0.54 -14.84 -13.32
C VAL A 116 0.16 -14.11 -12.17
N LEU A 117 -0.08 -14.49 -10.91
CA LEU A 117 0.49 -13.82 -9.74
C LEU A 117 2.02 -13.73 -9.81
N ASN A 118 2.69 -14.83 -10.12
CA ASN A 118 4.16 -14.87 -10.17
C ASN A 118 4.70 -13.98 -11.30
N ASP A 119 4.02 -13.92 -12.44
CA ASP A 119 4.40 -13.05 -13.56
C ASP A 119 4.24 -11.58 -13.17
N HIS A 120 3.16 -11.23 -12.47
CA HIS A 120 2.98 -9.87 -11.94
C HIS A 120 4.08 -9.50 -10.95
N ILE A 121 4.41 -10.38 -9.99
CA ILE A 121 5.51 -10.12 -9.03
C ILE A 121 6.84 -9.94 -9.77
N ALA A 122 7.14 -10.79 -10.74
CA ALA A 122 8.36 -10.68 -11.54
C ALA A 122 8.41 -9.35 -12.29
N HIS A 123 7.28 -8.93 -12.88
CA HIS A 123 7.16 -7.66 -13.56
C HIS A 123 7.38 -6.46 -12.62
N HIS A 124 6.74 -6.45 -11.44
CA HIS A 124 6.95 -5.38 -10.45
C HIS A 124 8.41 -5.27 -10.00
N LYS A 125 9.08 -6.41 -9.78
CA LYS A 125 10.51 -6.45 -9.46
C LYS A 125 11.36 -5.89 -10.61
N HIS A 126 11.01 -6.18 -11.86
CA HIS A 126 11.67 -5.63 -13.03
C HIS A 126 11.49 -4.11 -13.11
N VAL A 127 10.27 -3.60 -12.95
CA VAL A 127 9.96 -2.16 -12.95
C VAL A 127 10.72 -1.43 -11.84
N GLN A 128 10.73 -1.99 -10.63
CA GLN A 128 11.51 -1.45 -9.51
C GLN A 128 12.99 -1.32 -9.86
N LYS A 129 13.57 -2.39 -10.39
CA LYS A 129 14.99 -2.40 -10.80
C LYS A 129 15.29 -1.37 -11.90
N LEU A 130 14.37 -1.20 -12.85
CA LEU A 130 14.52 -0.21 -13.90
C LEU A 130 14.48 1.22 -13.34
N TYR A 131 13.59 1.52 -12.39
CA TYR A 131 13.62 2.79 -11.67
C TYR A 131 14.94 2.99 -10.90
N GLU A 132 15.45 1.96 -10.22
CA GLU A 132 16.73 2.03 -9.51
C GLU A 132 17.89 2.39 -10.45
N GLU A 133 17.88 1.83 -11.66
CA GLU A 133 18.89 2.11 -12.68
C GLU A 133 18.78 3.52 -13.26
N LEU A 134 17.56 3.98 -13.55
CA LEU A 134 17.33 5.25 -14.24
C LEU A 134 17.32 6.47 -13.31
N LEU A 135 16.97 6.30 -12.04
CA LEU A 135 16.92 7.40 -11.07
C LEU A 135 18.25 7.62 -10.33
N LYS A 136 19.17 6.66 -10.36
CA LYS A 136 20.43 6.70 -9.58
C LYS A 136 21.28 7.95 -9.79
N ASP A 137 21.22 8.53 -11.00
CA ASP A 137 22.02 9.67 -11.39
C ASP A 137 21.25 11.00 -11.36
N ILE A 138 20.02 10.99 -10.81
CA ILE A 138 19.20 12.20 -10.63
C ILE A 138 19.44 12.73 -9.21
N PRO A 139 20.13 13.87 -9.05
CA PRO A 139 20.41 14.41 -7.73
C PRO A 139 19.13 14.70 -6.95
N GLY A 140 19.09 14.28 -5.68
CA GLY A 140 18.00 14.54 -4.76
C GLY A 140 16.76 13.66 -4.96
N VAL A 141 16.81 12.66 -5.85
CA VAL A 141 15.75 11.65 -6.01
C VAL A 141 16.29 10.29 -5.59
N HIS A 142 15.66 9.65 -4.62
CA HIS A 142 16.12 8.38 -4.06
C HIS A 142 15.01 7.34 -4.09
N ILE A 143 15.20 6.28 -4.87
CA ILE A 143 14.29 5.13 -4.88
C ILE A 143 14.47 4.29 -3.62
N HIS A 144 13.38 3.92 -2.97
CA HIS A 144 13.40 3.04 -1.82
C HIS A 144 13.67 1.59 -2.24
N LYS A 145 14.73 1.00 -1.71
CA LYS A 145 15.16 -0.36 -2.01
C LYS A 145 14.84 -1.30 -0.87
N GLN A 146 14.70 -2.58 -1.17
CA GLN A 146 14.68 -3.55 -0.08
C GLN A 146 16.05 -3.61 0.62
N PRO A 147 16.08 -4.03 1.90
CA PRO A 147 17.34 -4.28 2.60
C PRO A 147 18.23 -5.27 1.84
N GLU A 148 19.55 -5.14 1.96
CA GLU A 148 20.53 -6.08 1.35
C GLU A 148 20.48 -7.48 1.98
N ASP A 149 19.83 -7.64 3.13
CA ASP A 149 19.60 -8.91 3.79
C ASP A 149 18.78 -9.84 2.90
N LYS A 150 19.34 -10.96 2.51
CA LYS A 150 18.75 -11.95 1.59
C LYS A 150 17.46 -12.59 2.10
N ARG A 151 17.11 -12.38 3.36
CA ARG A 151 15.84 -12.83 3.92
C ARG A 151 14.64 -12.04 3.38
N TYR A 152 14.87 -10.80 2.90
CA TYR A 152 13.84 -9.94 2.33
C TYR A 152 13.63 -10.27 0.84
N ASP A 153 12.39 -10.50 0.46
CA ASP A 153 11.96 -10.70 -0.92
C ASP A 153 10.63 -9.98 -1.14
N ALA A 154 10.71 -8.70 -1.49
CA ALA A 154 9.57 -7.82 -1.69
C ALA A 154 8.92 -8.05 -3.06
N ASN A 155 7.59 -7.91 -3.12
CA ASN A 155 6.86 -7.92 -4.40
C ASN A 155 6.89 -6.56 -5.10
N PHE A 156 7.27 -5.46 -4.40
CA PHE A 156 7.28 -4.09 -4.89
C PHE A 156 5.93 -3.66 -5.51
N TRP A 157 4.84 -3.92 -4.76
CA TRP A 157 3.51 -3.50 -5.21
C TRP A 157 3.46 -2.04 -5.66
N LEU A 158 4.17 -1.14 -4.98
CA LEU A 158 4.46 0.22 -5.44
C LEU A 158 5.96 0.50 -5.35
N CYS A 159 6.47 1.29 -6.31
CA CYS A 159 7.82 1.83 -6.27
C CYS A 159 7.81 3.15 -5.51
N ALA A 160 8.28 3.14 -4.27
CA ALA A 160 8.37 4.35 -3.44
C ALA A 160 9.71 5.05 -3.63
N ALA A 161 9.68 6.37 -3.63
CA ALA A 161 10.87 7.21 -3.73
C ALA A 161 10.76 8.42 -2.79
N THR A 162 11.88 9.08 -2.53
CA THR A 162 11.92 10.34 -1.79
C THR A 162 12.57 11.42 -2.63
N LEU A 163 12.19 12.67 -2.37
CA LEU A 163 12.72 13.87 -2.96
C LEU A 163 13.35 14.72 -1.86
N ASP A 164 14.64 15.05 -1.99
CA ASP A 164 15.32 15.90 -1.01
C ASP A 164 14.61 17.27 -0.90
N ALA A 165 14.54 17.80 0.31
CA ALA A 165 13.76 19.00 0.60
C ALA A 165 14.27 20.27 -0.11
N ASP A 166 15.53 20.28 -0.53
CA ASP A 166 16.18 21.41 -1.23
C ASP A 166 16.03 21.35 -2.75
N VAL A 167 15.57 20.22 -3.30
CA VAL A 167 15.29 20.10 -4.74
C VAL A 167 14.12 21.01 -5.12
N LYS A 168 14.37 21.87 -6.11
CA LYS A 168 13.36 22.79 -6.63
C LYS A 168 12.60 22.18 -7.79
N ILE A 169 11.29 22.30 -7.75
CA ILE A 169 10.37 21.76 -8.78
C ILE A 169 9.66 22.94 -9.46
N GLN A 170 9.44 22.81 -10.75
CA GLN A 170 8.66 23.80 -11.53
C GLN A 170 7.26 23.99 -10.92
N GLY A 171 6.88 25.27 -10.73
CA GLY A 171 5.58 25.61 -10.17
C GLY A 171 5.46 25.43 -8.67
N GLN A 172 6.56 25.16 -7.95
CA GLN A 172 6.56 24.95 -6.50
C GLN A 172 5.98 26.13 -5.73
N GLU A 173 6.15 27.35 -6.23
CA GLU A 173 5.57 28.57 -5.64
C GLU A 173 4.04 28.57 -5.62
N ASN A 174 3.40 27.68 -6.38
CA ASN A 174 1.95 27.51 -6.43
C ASN A 174 1.44 26.30 -5.64
N ALA A 175 2.36 25.52 -5.04
CA ALA A 175 1.99 24.37 -4.22
C ALA A 175 1.01 24.81 -3.13
N TYR A 176 -0.07 24.04 -2.99
CA TYR A 176 -1.16 24.27 -2.02
C TYR A 176 -1.99 25.57 -2.16
N LYS A 177 -1.72 26.46 -3.14
CA LYS A 177 -2.59 27.62 -3.41
C LYS A 177 -3.98 27.18 -3.88
N GLU A 178 -4.00 26.15 -4.72
CA GLU A 178 -5.24 25.44 -5.10
C GLU A 178 -5.05 23.95 -4.81
N VAL A 179 -5.93 23.40 -3.98
CA VAL A 179 -5.89 21.94 -3.71
C VAL A 179 -6.39 21.21 -4.93
N ILE A 180 -5.46 20.67 -5.71
CA ILE A 180 -5.79 19.77 -6.81
C ILE A 180 -6.19 18.42 -6.23
N LYS A 181 -7.49 18.21 -6.11
CA LYS A 181 -8.06 17.00 -5.54
C LYS A 181 -7.92 15.84 -6.53
N THR A 182 -7.37 14.73 -6.06
CA THR A 182 -7.38 13.49 -6.81
C THR A 182 -8.71 12.79 -6.62
N ALA A 183 -9.36 12.38 -7.72
CA ALA A 183 -10.56 11.55 -7.62
C ALA A 183 -10.22 10.23 -6.93
N VAL A 184 -10.90 9.89 -5.87
CA VAL A 184 -10.73 8.64 -5.14
C VAL A 184 -11.79 7.65 -5.62
N GLY A 185 -11.35 6.49 -6.09
CA GLY A 185 -12.22 5.34 -6.33
C GLY A 185 -13.16 5.44 -7.53
N GLY A 186 -12.91 6.30 -8.51
CA GLY A 186 -13.74 6.40 -9.72
C GLY A 186 -15.18 6.84 -9.49
N ALA A 187 -15.58 7.15 -8.26
CA ALA A 187 -16.87 7.70 -7.94
C ALA A 187 -16.84 9.23 -8.13
N ALA A 188 -17.44 9.69 -9.21
CA ALA A 188 -17.75 11.08 -9.36
C ALA A 188 -18.61 11.52 -8.16
N GLY A 189 -18.07 12.33 -7.25
CA GLY A 189 -18.92 13.28 -6.63
C GLY A 189 -19.14 13.33 -5.14
N VAL A 190 -18.51 12.61 -4.25
CA VAL A 190 -18.58 12.99 -2.83
C VAL A 190 -17.17 13.30 -2.32
N ILE A 191 -16.75 14.53 -2.56
CA ILE A 191 -15.53 15.06 -1.94
C ILE A 191 -15.97 15.70 -0.62
N HIS A 192 -15.80 15.00 0.49
CA HIS A 192 -15.73 15.65 1.78
C HIS A 192 -14.39 16.41 1.83
N ALA A 193 -14.40 17.64 1.34
CA ALA A 193 -13.34 18.58 1.68
C ALA A 193 -13.67 19.09 3.07
N VAL A 194 -13.10 18.48 4.08
CA VAL A 194 -13.04 19.12 5.38
C VAL A 194 -11.99 20.21 5.24
N ASP A 195 -12.38 21.47 5.39
CA ASP A 195 -11.48 22.58 5.71
C ASP A 195 -10.91 22.30 7.12
N SER A 196 -10.12 21.27 7.24
CA SER A 196 -9.61 20.93 8.54
C SER A 196 -8.18 21.39 8.67
N ALA A 197 -7.96 21.99 9.78
CA ALA A 197 -6.72 22.32 10.45
C ALA A 197 -5.68 21.19 10.57
N THR A 198 -5.76 20.12 9.81
CA THR A 198 -4.81 19.01 9.82
C THR A 198 -3.71 19.17 8.78
N THR A 199 -3.28 20.41 8.59
CA THR A 199 -2.12 20.76 7.76
C THR A 199 -0.79 20.66 8.50
N ASP A 200 -0.79 20.19 9.75
CA ASP A 200 0.41 19.99 10.57
C ASP A 200 1.34 18.89 10.03
N CYS A 201 0.81 18.01 9.18
CA CYS A 201 1.57 16.97 8.51
C CYS A 201 1.06 16.78 7.08
N GLN A 202 1.80 17.34 6.13
CA GLN A 202 1.54 17.23 4.69
C GLN A 202 2.87 17.07 3.93
N PRO A 203 2.85 16.59 2.69
CA PRO A 203 4.04 16.56 1.85
C PRO A 203 4.64 17.97 1.69
N ASN A 204 5.95 18.03 1.51
CA ASN A 204 6.63 19.30 1.23
C ASN A 204 6.12 19.90 -0.09
N GLU A 205 6.25 21.22 -0.24
CA GLU A 205 5.81 21.94 -1.46
C GLU A 205 6.42 21.40 -2.74
N ASN A 206 7.68 20.94 -2.70
CA ASN A 206 8.33 20.35 -3.87
C ASN A 206 7.75 18.96 -4.24
N VAL A 207 7.35 18.15 -3.27
CA VAL A 207 6.67 16.87 -3.53
C VAL A 207 5.28 17.10 -4.11
N GLU A 208 4.53 18.05 -3.58
CA GLU A 208 3.22 18.43 -4.14
C GLU A 208 3.36 19.01 -5.55
N ALA A 209 4.35 19.88 -5.78
CA ALA A 209 4.62 20.43 -7.12
C ALA A 209 5.00 19.33 -8.11
N LEU A 210 5.85 18.36 -7.70
CA LEU A 210 6.18 17.20 -8.52
C LEU A 210 4.92 16.40 -8.88
N ARG A 211 4.07 16.11 -7.91
CA ARG A 211 2.79 15.40 -8.13
C ARG A 211 1.92 16.12 -9.17
N VAL A 212 1.77 17.44 -9.04
CA VAL A 212 0.97 18.26 -9.96
C VAL A 212 1.60 18.29 -11.35
N PHE A 213 2.92 18.46 -11.43
CA PHE A 213 3.64 18.43 -12.70
C PHE A 213 3.48 17.09 -13.41
N MET A 214 3.69 15.98 -12.70
CA MET A 214 3.50 14.62 -13.25
C MET A 214 2.07 14.40 -13.74
N LEU A 215 1.06 14.87 -12.99
CA LEU A 215 -0.34 14.81 -13.40
C LEU A 215 -0.58 15.56 -14.73
N SER A 216 0.05 16.72 -14.93
CA SER A 216 -0.01 17.47 -16.19
C SER A 216 0.56 16.68 -17.37
N LYS A 217 1.51 15.78 -17.11
CA LYS A 217 2.10 14.82 -18.06
C LYS A 217 1.31 13.51 -18.18
N LYS A 218 0.12 13.41 -17.54
CA LYS A 218 -0.74 12.22 -17.46
C LYS A 218 -0.10 11.04 -16.70
N VAL A 219 0.81 11.33 -15.80
CA VAL A 219 1.43 10.37 -14.90
C VAL A 219 0.86 10.57 -13.50
N GLU A 220 0.20 9.55 -12.96
CA GLU A 220 -0.35 9.61 -11.61
C GLU A 220 0.74 9.20 -10.60
N CYS A 221 1.27 10.17 -9.86
CA CYS A 221 2.09 9.95 -8.66
C CYS A 221 1.27 10.33 -7.43
N ARG A 222 1.54 9.67 -6.32
CA ARG A 222 0.89 9.98 -5.03
C ARG A 222 1.95 10.11 -3.95
N PRO A 223 1.73 10.98 -2.94
CA PRO A 223 2.54 10.93 -1.73
C PRO A 223 2.50 9.53 -1.12
N VAL A 224 3.52 9.15 -0.37
CA VAL A 224 3.48 7.96 0.48
C VAL A 224 2.36 8.09 1.51
N TRP A 225 2.00 7.00 2.19
CA TRP A 225 0.85 7.00 3.10
C TRP A 225 1.07 7.94 4.30
N LYS A 226 0.07 8.81 4.55
CA LYS A 226 0.06 9.67 5.73
C LYS A 226 0.07 8.79 6.98
N PRO A 227 0.97 9.05 7.96
CA PRO A 227 1.04 8.26 9.19
C PRO A 227 -0.31 8.19 9.92
N MET A 228 -0.63 7.01 10.47
CA MET A 228 -1.94 6.76 11.09
C MET A 228 -2.23 7.70 12.26
N HIS A 229 -1.24 8.00 13.09
CA HIS A 229 -1.41 8.92 14.22
C HIS A 229 -1.61 10.40 13.80
N LYS A 230 -1.35 10.71 12.53
CA LYS A 230 -1.65 12.01 11.91
C LYS A 230 -2.99 12.03 11.16
N GLN A 231 -3.73 10.93 11.16
CA GLN A 231 -5.09 10.91 10.64
C GLN A 231 -6.04 11.54 11.66
N PRO A 232 -6.91 12.49 11.29
CA PRO A 232 -7.81 13.17 12.22
C PRO A 232 -8.65 12.24 13.09
N VAL A 233 -9.03 11.09 12.52
CA VAL A 233 -9.85 10.08 13.22
C VAL A 233 -9.12 9.43 14.41
N TYR A 234 -7.79 9.52 14.47
CA TYR A 234 -6.95 8.97 15.54
C TYR A 234 -6.34 10.05 16.44
N GLU A 235 -6.82 11.28 16.37
CA GLU A 235 -6.39 12.36 17.26
C GLU A 235 -6.57 11.94 18.73
N GLY A 236 -5.50 12.08 19.52
CA GLY A 236 -5.48 11.68 20.93
C GLY A 236 -5.32 10.17 21.18
N ALA A 237 -5.21 9.34 20.16
CA ALA A 237 -4.89 7.92 20.33
C ALA A 237 -3.44 7.74 20.82
N PRO A 238 -3.14 6.68 21.63
CA PRO A 238 -1.78 6.37 22.02
C PRO A 238 -0.89 6.12 20.80
N VAL A 239 0.30 6.73 20.82
CA VAL A 239 1.28 6.57 19.74
C VAL A 239 2.66 6.27 20.32
N TYR A 240 3.40 5.39 19.65
CA TYR A 240 4.80 5.08 19.90
C TYR A 240 5.56 5.29 18.60
N THR A 241 6.22 6.43 18.48
CA THR A 241 6.91 6.85 17.25
C THR A 241 8.27 7.46 17.57
N ASN A 242 9.17 7.42 16.58
CA ASN A 242 10.42 8.16 16.59
C ASN A 242 10.43 9.29 15.52
N GLY A 243 9.30 9.52 14.83
CA GLY A 243 9.10 10.59 13.85
C GLY A 243 9.57 10.26 12.42
N VAL A 244 10.19 9.12 12.18
CA VAL A 244 10.71 8.74 10.84
C VAL A 244 9.58 8.68 9.81
N GLU A 245 8.42 8.18 10.17
CA GLU A 245 7.26 8.07 9.28
C GLU A 245 6.71 9.44 8.87
N GLU A 246 6.78 10.45 9.74
CA GLU A 246 6.38 11.82 9.42
C GLU A 246 7.38 12.46 8.44
N GLU A 247 8.67 12.27 8.67
CA GLU A 247 9.70 12.77 7.76
C GLU A 247 9.62 12.10 6.39
N LEU A 248 9.41 10.78 6.34
CA LEU A 248 9.20 10.06 5.09
C LEU A 248 7.95 10.55 4.36
N PHE A 249 6.86 10.86 5.07
CA PHE A 249 5.65 11.39 4.45
C PHE A 249 5.85 12.76 3.82
N LYS A 250 6.69 13.61 4.42
CA LYS A 250 7.01 14.94 3.87
C LYS A 250 7.72 14.88 2.53
N VAL A 251 8.60 13.90 2.35
CA VAL A 251 9.51 13.81 1.19
C VAL A 251 9.17 12.67 0.24
N GLY A 252 8.26 11.77 0.62
CA GLY A 252 8.00 10.51 -0.07
C GLY A 252 6.89 10.57 -1.10
N PHE A 253 7.07 9.85 -2.20
CA PHE A 253 6.07 9.68 -3.25
C PHE A 253 6.16 8.29 -3.88
N CYS A 254 5.05 7.83 -4.48
CA CYS A 254 4.96 6.55 -5.18
C CYS A 254 4.90 6.76 -6.68
N LEU A 255 5.63 5.92 -7.41
CA LEU A 255 5.67 5.86 -8.86
C LEU A 255 4.80 4.71 -9.39
N PRO A 256 4.25 4.83 -10.62
CA PRO A 256 3.50 3.76 -11.25
C PRO A 256 4.31 2.47 -11.35
N ALA A 257 3.71 1.34 -10.96
CA ALA A 257 4.35 0.02 -10.93
C ALA A 257 3.40 -1.11 -11.38
N GLY A 258 2.23 -0.79 -11.90
CA GLY A 258 1.21 -1.78 -12.28
C GLY A 258 1.65 -2.73 -13.40
N PRO A 259 0.95 -3.86 -13.59
CA PRO A 259 1.33 -4.91 -14.54
C PRO A 259 1.33 -4.47 -16.00
N TYR A 260 0.78 -3.31 -16.32
CA TYR A 260 0.75 -2.73 -17.68
C TYR A 260 1.78 -1.63 -17.88
N VAL A 261 2.60 -1.30 -16.88
CA VAL A 261 3.66 -0.28 -17.00
C VAL A 261 4.81 -0.89 -17.81
N THR A 262 5.06 -0.36 -18.99
CA THR A 262 6.15 -0.83 -19.87
C THR A 262 7.48 -0.18 -19.51
N ASP A 263 8.57 -0.70 -20.04
CA ASP A 263 9.90 -0.09 -19.91
C ASP A 263 9.94 1.33 -20.49
N ASP A 264 9.21 1.57 -21.59
CA ASP A 264 9.12 2.90 -22.20
C ASP A 264 8.31 3.87 -21.33
N ASP A 265 7.26 3.39 -20.65
CA ASP A 265 6.53 4.19 -19.66
C ASP A 265 7.44 4.59 -18.50
N VAL A 266 8.26 3.67 -17.98
CA VAL A 266 9.23 3.98 -16.92
C VAL A 266 10.23 5.03 -17.38
N ARG A 267 10.78 4.90 -18.60
CA ARG A 267 11.68 5.91 -19.18
C ARG A 267 11.00 7.27 -19.32
N TYR A 268 9.77 7.29 -19.81
CA TYR A 268 8.98 8.52 -19.92
C TYR A 268 8.75 9.17 -18.56
N ILE A 269 8.36 8.39 -17.55
CA ILE A 269 8.16 8.86 -16.17
C ILE A 269 9.43 9.50 -15.62
N VAL A 270 10.57 8.85 -15.81
CA VAL A 270 11.88 9.36 -15.35
C VAL A 270 12.26 10.64 -16.08
N GLU A 271 12.02 10.75 -17.38
CA GLU A 271 12.26 12.00 -18.12
C GLU A 271 11.33 13.13 -17.64
N CYS A 272 10.07 12.85 -17.30
CA CYS A 272 9.17 13.82 -16.69
C CYS A 272 9.70 14.32 -15.33
N ILE A 273 10.26 13.42 -14.50
CA ILE A 273 10.89 13.82 -13.22
C ILE A 273 12.08 14.75 -13.47
N LYS A 274 12.96 14.41 -14.42
CA LYS A 274 14.10 15.27 -14.80
C LYS A 274 13.66 16.63 -15.30
N GLU A 275 12.59 16.67 -16.12
CA GLU A 275 12.02 17.91 -16.63
C GLU A 275 11.43 18.77 -15.51
N ALA A 276 10.81 18.15 -14.50
CA ALA A 276 10.22 18.85 -13.36
C ALA A 276 11.24 19.58 -12.48
N ILE A 277 12.46 19.06 -12.39
CA ILE A 277 13.52 19.62 -11.54
C ILE A 277 14.10 20.89 -12.18
N VAL A 278 14.07 21.99 -11.42
CA VAL A 278 14.69 23.27 -11.82
C VAL A 278 16.20 23.16 -11.56
N ARG A 279 16.97 23.39 -12.62
CA ARG A 279 18.45 23.41 -12.56
C ARG A 279 18.99 24.75 -12.09
#